data_dc6aa82371eb39fe74a3634fd59008ab
#
_entry.id   dc6aa82371eb39fe74a3634fd59008ab
#
_cell.length_a   1.000
_cell.length_b   1.000
_cell.length_c   1.000
_cell.angle_alpha   90.00
_cell.angle_beta   90.00
_cell.angle_gamma   90.00
#
_symmetry.space_group_name_H-M   'P 1'
#
loop_
_entity.id
_entity.type
_entity.pdbx_description
1 polymer ?
#
loop_
_entity_poly.entity_id
_entity_poly.type
_entity_poly.pdbx_seq_one_letter_code
_entity_poly.pdbx_strand_id
1 'polypeptide(L)'
;MKRMKKIMALMLAAIMMMAMSVTAFAAEGAAGTHTLTVNVKTGEGVPAQTLKDQTIYLYKLFDVTESGTTGAKNYAYTVNTAAGYKDVLVAALNTATITTSSTDEDIANAVRNIGNSDTKEVQDFANAFTTQALTKNPKLDATANSGKLEDVTSYKFTGL
;
A
#
# COMPACT_ATOMS: atom_id res chain seq x y z
N MET A 1 -17.16 -20.57 -15.14
CA MET A 1 -16.34 -21.25 -14.13
C MET A 1 -14.81 -21.04 -14.31
N LYS A 2 -14.22 -21.16 -15.52
CA LYS A 2 -12.74 -20.95 -15.71
C LYS A 2 -12.25 -19.52 -15.42
N ARG A 3 -13.08 -18.48 -15.64
CA ARG A 3 -12.71 -17.06 -15.40
C ARG A 3 -12.72 -16.71 -13.91
N MET A 4 -13.65 -17.26 -13.12
CA MET A 4 -13.70 -17.05 -11.66
C MET A 4 -12.50 -17.69 -10.94
N LYS A 5 -12.04 -18.86 -11.39
CA LYS A 5 -10.85 -19.51 -10.84
C LYS A 5 -9.58 -18.68 -11.07
N LYS A 6 -9.47 -18.00 -12.22
CA LYS A 6 -8.33 -17.10 -12.50
C LYS A 6 -8.36 -15.82 -11.66
N ILE A 7 -9.57 -15.27 -11.42
CA ILE A 7 -9.74 -14.08 -10.55
C ILE A 7 -9.44 -14.44 -9.09
N MET A 8 -9.90 -15.59 -8.61
CA MET A 8 -9.57 -16.08 -7.26
C MET A 8 -8.08 -16.37 -7.11
N ALA A 9 -7.41 -16.93 -8.11
CA ALA A 9 -5.96 -17.15 -8.08
C ALA A 9 -5.18 -15.83 -8.09
N LEU A 10 -5.67 -14.81 -8.80
CA LEU A 10 -5.07 -13.48 -8.81
C LEU A 10 -5.26 -12.75 -7.46
N MET A 11 -6.46 -12.87 -6.84
CA MET A 11 -6.71 -12.36 -5.49
C MET A 11 -5.86 -13.10 -4.45
N LEU A 12 -5.72 -14.42 -4.54
CA LEU A 12 -4.90 -15.20 -3.62
C LEU A 12 -3.42 -14.85 -3.74
N ALA A 13 -2.93 -14.58 -4.95
CA ALA A 13 -1.56 -14.12 -5.18
C ALA A 13 -1.34 -12.70 -4.61
N ALA A 14 -2.31 -11.80 -4.73
CA ALA A 14 -2.25 -10.47 -4.10
C ALA A 14 -2.25 -10.56 -2.57
N ILE A 15 -3.04 -11.46 -1.98
CA ILE A 15 -3.09 -11.70 -0.53
C ILE A 15 -1.79 -12.35 -0.02
N MET A 16 -1.18 -13.27 -0.77
CA MET A 16 0.10 -13.85 -0.40
C MET A 16 1.26 -12.85 -0.47
N MET A 17 1.21 -11.86 -1.36
CA MET A 17 2.23 -10.82 -1.43
C MET A 17 2.16 -9.81 -0.27
N MET A 18 1.01 -9.66 0.40
CA MET A 18 0.88 -8.76 1.56
C MET A 18 1.41 -9.36 2.88
N ALA A 19 1.73 -10.65 2.92
CA ALA A 19 2.43 -11.26 4.06
C ALA A 19 3.94 -10.97 4.06
N MET A 20 4.39 -10.03 3.24
CA MET A 20 5.79 -9.62 3.17
C MET A 20 6.09 -8.63 4.29
N SER A 21 7.17 -8.87 5.01
CA SER A 21 7.74 -7.89 5.93
C SER A 21 8.23 -6.69 5.13
N VAL A 22 7.40 -5.65 5.05
CA VAL A 22 7.84 -4.35 4.54
C VAL A 22 8.70 -3.72 5.62
N THR A 23 10.01 -3.88 5.52
CA THR A 23 10.94 -3.05 6.28
C THR A 23 11.06 -1.74 5.54
N ALA A 24 10.13 -0.81 5.80
CA ALA A 24 10.28 0.57 5.38
C ALA A 24 11.28 1.24 6.30
N PHE A 25 12.54 1.31 5.90
CA PHE A 25 13.51 2.21 6.51
C PHE A 25 13.30 3.59 5.87
N ALA A 26 12.57 4.46 6.54
CA ALA A 26 12.62 5.88 6.26
C ALA A 26 13.97 6.41 6.80
N ALA A 27 15.00 6.37 5.95
CA ALA A 27 16.19 7.16 6.20
C ALA A 27 15.83 8.62 5.93
N GLU A 28 16.23 9.53 6.83
CA GLU A 28 16.16 10.97 6.59
C GLU A 28 16.92 11.31 5.29
N GLY A 29 16.21 11.63 4.24
CA GLY A 29 16.80 11.94 2.94
C GLY A 29 15.87 12.82 2.13
N ALA A 30 16.43 13.55 1.19
CA ALA A 30 15.69 14.38 0.26
C ALA A 30 14.63 13.55 -0.50
N ALA A 31 13.53 14.20 -0.89
CA ALA A 31 12.49 13.56 -1.70
C ALA A 31 13.10 12.83 -2.92
N GLY A 32 12.64 11.62 -3.18
CA GLY A 32 13.12 10.81 -4.28
C GLY A 32 14.31 9.89 -3.97
N THR A 33 14.79 9.84 -2.72
CA THR A 33 15.89 8.96 -2.30
C THR A 33 15.43 7.65 -1.65
N HIS A 34 14.14 7.55 -1.33
CA HIS A 34 13.61 6.37 -0.65
C HIS A 34 13.40 5.21 -1.61
N THR A 35 13.50 4.01 -1.06
CA THR A 35 13.30 2.77 -1.81
C THR A 35 12.38 1.83 -1.04
N LEU A 36 11.52 1.11 -1.76
CA LEU A 36 10.69 0.04 -1.24
C LEU A 36 11.02 -1.25 -1.96
N THR A 37 11.42 -2.28 -1.22
CA THR A 37 11.67 -3.60 -1.79
C THR A 37 10.53 -4.55 -1.44
N VAL A 38 9.97 -5.18 -2.45
CA VAL A 38 8.95 -6.22 -2.32
C VAL A 38 9.61 -7.56 -2.59
N ASN A 39 9.51 -8.49 -1.65
CA ASN A 39 10.09 -9.83 -1.77
C ASN A 39 8.98 -10.89 -1.73
N VAL A 40 9.18 -12.02 -2.41
CA VAL A 40 8.34 -13.19 -2.18
C VAL A 40 8.61 -13.75 -0.78
N LYS A 41 7.57 -14.29 -0.15
CA LYS A 41 7.73 -14.94 1.15
C LYS A 41 8.58 -16.21 1.00
N THR A 42 9.58 -16.35 1.86
CA THR A 42 10.41 -17.55 1.97
C THR A 42 10.31 -18.10 3.39
N GLY A 43 10.56 -19.38 3.58
CA GLY A 43 10.56 -20.02 4.88
C GLY A 43 10.30 -21.52 4.80
N GLU A 44 10.47 -22.21 5.92
CA GLU A 44 10.18 -23.63 6.01
C GLU A 44 8.69 -23.90 5.74
N GLY A 45 8.41 -24.88 4.90
CA GLY A 45 7.05 -25.21 4.46
C GLY A 45 6.41 -24.25 3.45
N VAL A 46 7.11 -23.19 3.02
CA VAL A 46 6.64 -22.30 1.96
C VAL A 46 7.17 -22.80 0.62
N PRO A 47 6.32 -23.12 -0.37
CA PRO A 47 6.76 -23.48 -1.69
C PRO A 47 7.58 -22.36 -2.31
N ALA A 48 8.59 -22.70 -3.13
CA ALA A 48 9.34 -21.72 -3.90
C ALA A 48 8.39 -20.91 -4.79
N GLN A 49 8.47 -19.59 -4.70
CA GLN A 49 7.63 -18.66 -5.45
C GLN A 49 8.49 -17.62 -6.14
N THR A 50 7.97 -17.08 -7.24
CA THR A 50 8.57 -15.95 -7.94
C THR A 50 7.51 -14.93 -8.30
N LEU A 51 7.93 -13.75 -8.71
CA LEU A 51 7.07 -12.67 -9.19
C LEU A 51 6.77 -12.76 -10.69
N LYS A 52 7.14 -13.89 -11.32
CA LYS A 52 6.95 -14.10 -12.75
C LYS A 52 5.53 -13.80 -13.20
N ASP A 53 5.41 -13.04 -14.28
CA ASP A 53 4.13 -12.61 -14.87
C ASP A 53 3.25 -11.73 -13.97
N GLN A 54 3.74 -11.28 -12.80
CA GLN A 54 3.04 -10.38 -11.90
C GLN A 54 3.34 -8.92 -12.22
N THR A 55 2.40 -8.04 -11.92
CA THR A 55 2.61 -6.59 -11.89
C THR A 55 2.30 -6.10 -10.48
N ILE A 56 3.26 -5.43 -9.87
CA ILE A 56 3.10 -4.83 -8.54
C ILE A 56 2.71 -3.37 -8.72
N TYR A 57 1.62 -2.96 -8.07
CA TYR A 57 1.14 -1.58 -8.05
C TYR A 57 1.46 -0.95 -6.70
N LEU A 58 2.03 0.25 -6.73
CA LEU A 58 2.32 1.05 -5.55
C LEU A 58 1.35 2.23 -5.47
N TYR A 59 0.71 2.41 -4.33
CA TYR A 59 -0.18 3.52 -4.05
C TYR A 59 0.40 4.36 -2.91
N LYS A 60 0.76 5.61 -3.19
CA LYS A 60 1.16 6.58 -2.18
C LYS A 60 -0.10 7.19 -1.57
N LEU A 61 -0.37 6.88 -0.33
CA LEU A 61 -1.61 7.29 0.34
C LEU A 61 -1.54 8.74 0.82
N PHE A 62 -0.38 9.18 1.27
CA PHE A 62 -0.17 10.52 1.85
C PHE A 62 1.10 11.16 1.29
N ASP A 63 1.06 12.49 1.16
CA ASP A 63 2.23 13.35 1.13
C ASP A 63 2.57 13.77 2.55
N VAL A 64 3.87 13.89 2.85
CA VAL A 64 4.37 14.27 4.16
C VAL A 64 5.15 15.57 4.04
N THR A 65 4.77 16.57 4.81
CA THR A 65 5.53 17.80 4.97
C THR A 65 6.19 17.80 6.33
N GLU A 66 7.50 17.99 6.35
CA GLU A 66 8.30 18.07 7.56
C GLU A 66 8.60 19.54 7.88
N SER A 67 8.52 19.90 9.14
CA SER A 67 8.91 21.20 9.68
C SER A 67 9.58 21.05 11.03
N GLY A 68 10.35 22.06 11.45
CA GLY A 68 11.06 22.03 12.73
C GLY A 68 12.57 21.88 12.57
N THR A 69 13.27 21.64 13.67
CA THR A 69 14.74 21.51 13.74
C THR A 69 15.13 20.07 14.03
N THR A 70 16.40 19.73 13.79
CA THR A 70 16.95 18.42 14.14
C THR A 70 16.67 18.10 15.61
N GLY A 71 15.95 17.01 15.86
CA GLY A 71 15.56 16.57 17.20
C GLY A 71 14.17 17.05 17.66
N ALA A 72 13.51 17.97 16.92
CA ALA A 72 12.15 18.44 17.20
C ALA A 72 11.39 18.65 15.86
N LYS A 73 11.17 17.55 15.14
CA LYS A 73 10.48 17.57 13.86
C LYS A 73 8.97 17.42 14.04
N ASN A 74 8.22 18.18 13.27
CA ASN A 74 6.77 18.06 13.13
C ASN A 74 6.45 17.56 11.72
N TYR A 75 5.51 16.65 11.62
CA TYR A 75 5.07 16.08 10.36
C TYR A 75 3.59 16.42 10.15
N ALA A 76 3.27 16.93 8.96
CA ALA A 76 1.90 17.09 8.50
C ALA A 76 1.64 16.12 7.35
N TYR A 77 0.51 15.44 7.39
CA TYR A 77 0.10 14.47 6.37
C TYR A 77 -1.03 15.04 5.54
N THR A 78 -0.89 15.00 4.23
CA THR A 78 -1.92 15.36 3.28
C THR A 78 -2.31 14.11 2.49
N VAL A 79 -3.59 13.79 2.41
CA VAL A 79 -4.07 12.68 1.57
C VAL A 79 -3.68 12.97 0.13
N ASN A 80 -3.21 11.95 -0.59
CA ASN A 80 -2.88 12.06 -2.00
C ASN A 80 -4.01 12.78 -2.76
N THR A 81 -3.67 13.89 -3.40
CA THR A 81 -4.63 14.80 -4.06
C THR A 81 -5.16 14.26 -5.40
N ALA A 82 -4.60 13.15 -5.90
CA ALA A 82 -5.13 12.53 -7.11
C ALA A 82 -6.58 12.08 -6.92
N ALA A 83 -7.37 12.22 -7.98
CA ALA A 83 -8.81 12.02 -7.94
C ALA A 83 -9.20 10.64 -7.38
N GLY A 84 -9.99 10.65 -6.33
CA GLY A 84 -10.58 9.45 -5.74
C GLY A 84 -9.77 8.80 -4.63
N TYR A 85 -8.54 9.24 -4.33
CA TYR A 85 -7.76 8.65 -3.23
C TYR A 85 -8.46 8.80 -1.88
N LYS A 86 -8.97 9.99 -1.55
CA LYS A 86 -9.67 10.24 -0.29
C LYS A 86 -10.91 9.35 -0.14
N ASP A 87 -11.71 9.22 -1.19
CA ASP A 87 -12.91 8.38 -1.17
C ASP A 87 -12.56 6.90 -0.92
N VAL A 88 -11.54 6.40 -1.64
CA VAL A 88 -11.07 5.01 -1.51
C VAL A 88 -10.50 4.75 -0.11
N LEU A 89 -9.70 5.67 0.43
CA LEU A 89 -9.16 5.57 1.78
C LEU A 89 -10.27 5.51 2.84
N VAL A 90 -11.23 6.44 2.77
CA VAL A 90 -12.36 6.48 3.71
C VAL A 90 -13.19 5.20 3.61
N ALA A 91 -13.48 4.73 2.39
CA ALA A 91 -14.22 3.49 2.19
C ALA A 91 -13.45 2.26 2.72
N ALA A 92 -12.11 2.24 2.58
CA ALA A 92 -11.28 1.15 3.08
C ALA A 92 -11.17 1.13 4.61
N LEU A 93 -11.14 2.31 5.25
CA LEU A 93 -11.15 2.43 6.71
C LEU A 93 -12.43 1.88 7.32
N ASN A 94 -13.55 2.00 6.61
CA ASN A 94 -14.86 1.44 6.99
C ASN A 94 -15.27 1.73 8.45
N THR A 95 -15.01 2.94 8.92
CA THR A 95 -15.38 3.38 10.27
C THR A 95 -16.45 4.46 10.20
N ALA A 96 -17.37 4.48 11.18
CA ALA A 96 -18.41 5.49 11.23
C ALA A 96 -17.88 6.90 11.56
N THR A 97 -16.67 7.00 12.09
CA THR A 97 -16.06 8.26 12.56
C THR A 97 -15.27 8.98 11.48
N ILE A 98 -14.83 8.28 10.43
CA ILE A 98 -14.03 8.84 9.32
C ILE A 98 -14.90 8.93 8.07
N THR A 99 -15.01 10.13 7.54
CA THR A 99 -15.80 10.44 6.35
C THR A 99 -14.97 11.25 5.36
N THR A 100 -15.47 11.48 4.16
CA THR A 100 -14.82 12.34 3.16
C THR A 100 -14.70 13.80 3.60
N SER A 101 -15.48 14.21 4.63
CA SER A 101 -15.38 15.54 5.25
C SER A 101 -14.36 15.60 6.39
N SER A 102 -13.81 14.48 6.82
CA SER A 102 -12.76 14.43 7.84
C SER A 102 -11.49 15.11 7.34
N THR A 103 -10.71 15.66 8.27
CA THR A 103 -9.42 16.26 7.93
C THR A 103 -8.43 15.20 7.48
N ASP A 104 -7.43 15.59 6.73
CA ASP A 104 -6.38 14.67 6.28
C ASP A 104 -5.59 14.10 7.47
N GLU A 105 -5.45 14.90 8.54
CA GLU A 105 -4.84 14.45 9.80
C GLU A 105 -5.67 13.36 10.48
N ASP A 106 -7.00 13.50 10.55
CA ASP A 106 -7.88 12.47 11.12
C ASP A 106 -7.75 11.15 10.34
N ILE A 107 -7.74 11.24 9.01
CA ILE A 107 -7.58 10.08 8.13
C ILE A 107 -6.19 9.44 8.33
N ALA A 108 -5.12 10.25 8.40
CA ALA A 108 -3.77 9.76 8.63
C ALA A 108 -3.64 9.07 9.99
N ASN A 109 -4.26 9.64 11.05
CA ASN A 109 -4.30 9.06 12.38
C ASN A 109 -5.05 7.71 12.39
N ALA A 110 -6.17 7.61 11.66
CA ALA A 110 -6.91 6.35 11.55
C ALA A 110 -6.05 5.26 10.85
N VAL A 111 -5.38 5.59 9.75
CA VAL A 111 -4.47 4.65 9.06
C VAL A 111 -3.28 4.27 9.96
N ARG A 112 -2.69 5.24 10.68
CA ARG A 112 -1.60 4.99 11.62
C ARG A 112 -2.02 4.03 12.74
N ASN A 113 -3.23 4.18 13.25
CA ASN A 113 -3.74 3.29 14.30
C ASN A 113 -3.87 1.85 13.79
N ILE A 114 -4.28 1.63 12.55
CA ILE A 114 -4.25 0.30 11.91
C ILE A 114 -2.80 -0.19 11.81
N GLY A 115 -1.86 0.64 11.37
CA GLY A 115 -0.44 0.29 11.27
C GLY A 115 0.22 -0.11 12.59
N ASN A 116 -0.34 0.36 13.72
CA ASN A 116 0.08 -0.01 15.08
C ASN A 116 -0.66 -1.22 15.64
N SER A 117 -1.63 -1.75 14.90
CA SER A 117 -2.44 -2.91 15.27
C SER A 117 -1.75 -4.22 14.91
N ASP A 118 -2.48 -5.30 15.01
CA ASP A 118 -1.98 -6.60 14.60
C ASP A 118 -1.87 -6.74 13.05
N THR A 119 -1.14 -7.74 12.61
CA THR A 119 -0.90 -8.01 11.18
C THR A 119 -2.21 -8.23 10.41
N LYS A 120 -3.25 -8.74 11.07
CA LYS A 120 -4.54 -9.00 10.44
C LYS A 120 -5.26 -7.71 10.07
N GLU A 121 -5.31 -6.72 10.95
CA GLU A 121 -5.96 -5.43 10.67
C GLU A 121 -5.27 -4.69 9.53
N VAL A 122 -3.93 -4.71 9.50
CA VAL A 122 -3.15 -4.15 8.37
C VAL A 122 -3.52 -4.85 7.07
N GLN A 123 -3.63 -6.18 7.09
CA GLN A 123 -3.97 -6.97 5.90
C GLN A 123 -5.41 -6.71 5.43
N ASP A 124 -6.36 -6.66 6.38
CA ASP A 124 -7.76 -6.37 6.07
C ASP A 124 -7.92 -4.98 5.44
N PHE A 125 -7.26 -3.96 6.00
CA PHE A 125 -7.23 -2.62 5.42
C PHE A 125 -6.63 -2.61 4.01
N ALA A 126 -5.49 -3.25 3.81
CA ALA A 126 -4.83 -3.33 2.51
C ALA A 126 -5.71 -4.03 1.45
N ASN A 127 -6.41 -5.10 1.85
CA ASN A 127 -7.37 -5.80 0.99
C ASN A 127 -8.58 -4.92 0.65
N ALA A 128 -9.13 -4.22 1.65
CA ALA A 128 -10.25 -3.29 1.46
C ALA A 128 -9.84 -2.14 0.52
N PHE A 129 -8.68 -1.51 0.76
CA PHE A 129 -8.16 -0.45 -0.10
C PHE A 129 -7.99 -0.93 -1.54
N THR A 130 -7.33 -2.07 -1.75
CA THR A 130 -7.08 -2.63 -3.09
C THR A 130 -8.40 -2.92 -3.81
N THR A 131 -9.36 -3.50 -3.11
CA THR A 131 -10.69 -3.79 -3.67
C THR A 131 -11.38 -2.51 -4.12
N GLN A 132 -11.42 -1.48 -3.26
CA GLN A 132 -12.02 -0.19 -3.60
C GLN A 132 -11.29 0.50 -4.76
N ALA A 133 -9.96 0.50 -4.76
CA ALA A 133 -9.14 1.09 -5.81
C ALA A 133 -9.39 0.46 -7.19
N LEU A 134 -9.53 -0.87 -7.24
CA LEU A 134 -9.73 -1.61 -8.49
C LEU A 134 -11.18 -1.60 -8.99
N THR A 135 -12.16 -1.46 -8.09
CA THR A 135 -13.59 -1.45 -8.44
C THR A 135 -14.13 -0.05 -8.70
N LYS A 136 -13.43 1.00 -8.28
CA LYS A 136 -13.81 2.40 -8.57
C LYS A 136 -13.89 2.62 -10.09
N ASN A 137 -14.80 3.48 -10.51
CA ASN A 137 -14.93 3.89 -11.92
C ASN A 137 -14.82 5.41 -12.05
N PRO A 138 -13.76 5.95 -12.68
CA PRO A 138 -12.58 5.22 -13.17
C PRO A 138 -11.79 4.57 -12.05
N LYS A 139 -11.01 3.53 -12.36
CA LYS A 139 -10.08 2.89 -11.40
C LYS A 139 -9.11 3.91 -10.83
N LEU A 140 -8.73 3.71 -9.58
CA LEU A 140 -7.71 4.53 -8.96
C LEU A 140 -6.34 4.28 -9.63
N ASP A 141 -5.69 5.35 -10.04
CA ASP A 141 -4.36 5.26 -10.63
C ASP A 141 -3.31 4.95 -9.56
N ALA A 142 -2.46 3.96 -9.82
CA ALA A 142 -1.32 3.68 -8.96
C ALA A 142 -0.25 4.78 -9.13
N THR A 143 0.44 5.11 -8.05
CA THR A 143 1.56 6.06 -8.07
C THR A 143 2.72 5.55 -8.91
N ALA A 144 2.96 4.24 -8.86
CA ALA A 144 3.95 3.54 -9.68
C ALA A 144 3.54 2.08 -9.88
N ASN A 145 4.12 1.43 -10.86
CA ASN A 145 3.99 -0.02 -11.04
C ASN A 145 5.30 -0.61 -11.57
N SER A 146 5.47 -1.91 -11.37
CA SER A 146 6.67 -2.64 -11.80
C SER A 146 6.68 -2.97 -13.30
N GLY A 147 5.57 -2.82 -14.00
CA GLY A 147 5.35 -3.57 -15.23
C GLY A 147 5.24 -5.08 -14.97
N LYS A 148 5.14 -5.85 -16.03
CA LYS A 148 5.14 -7.31 -15.95
C LYS A 148 6.54 -7.81 -15.58
N LEU A 149 6.64 -8.57 -14.50
CA LEU A 149 7.92 -9.04 -13.97
C LEU A 149 8.31 -10.39 -14.59
N GLU A 150 9.62 -10.57 -14.71
CA GLU A 150 10.25 -11.84 -15.08
C GLU A 150 10.36 -12.78 -13.86
N ASP A 151 11.11 -13.87 -14.01
CA ASP A 151 11.29 -14.89 -12.96
C ASP A 151 12.28 -14.41 -11.87
N VAL A 152 11.79 -13.46 -11.06
CA VAL A 152 12.54 -12.85 -9.95
C VAL A 152 11.83 -13.08 -8.62
N THR A 153 12.59 -13.04 -7.52
CA THR A 153 12.07 -13.22 -6.17
C THR A 153 11.87 -11.90 -5.42
N SER A 154 12.31 -10.79 -6.03
CA SER A 154 12.15 -9.46 -5.45
C SER A 154 12.03 -8.39 -6.53
N TYR A 155 11.38 -7.27 -6.17
CA TYR A 155 11.33 -6.06 -6.98
C TYR A 155 11.54 -4.83 -6.11
N LYS A 156 12.31 -3.85 -6.60
CA LYS A 156 12.65 -2.64 -5.86
C LYS A 156 12.10 -1.40 -6.58
N PHE A 157 11.21 -0.68 -5.91
CA PHE A 157 10.84 0.67 -6.29
C PHE A 157 11.91 1.64 -5.77
N THR A 158 12.30 2.60 -6.60
CA THR A 158 13.29 3.64 -6.27
C THR A 158 12.71 5.01 -6.57
N GLY A 159 13.28 6.06 -5.97
CA GLY A 159 12.85 7.43 -6.22
C GLY A 159 11.51 7.79 -5.58
N LEU A 160 11.21 7.17 -4.44
CA LEU A 160 9.97 7.40 -3.69
C LEU A 160 10.08 8.66 -2.82
#